data_2ed9f7130aba73860421d62383833fd7
#
_entry.id   2ed9f7130aba73860421d62383833fd7
#
_cell.length_a   1.000
_cell.length_b   1.000
_cell.length_c   1.000
_cell.angle_alpha   90.00
_cell.angle_beta   90.00
_cell.angle_gamma   90.00
#
_symmetry.space_group_name_H-M   'P 1'
#
loop_
_entity.id
_entity.type
_entity.pdbx_description
1 polymer ?
#
loop_
_entity_poly.entity_id
_entity_poly.type
_entity_poly.pdbx_seq_one_letter_code
_entity_poly.pdbx_strand_id
1 'polypeptide(L)'
;MEVQALMKRFSFGTSLKAKLLTGGILMIVIPLLVSGTISWWKADRSLTEAGQGMLQEMSEGAGNLVRVIADKELKLARELATRPDTIQAAEKQSAAFSEVLKHFAAVSGDYQVIYGLDPSGKGFADSHGGKNIGIDLGDRDYFKKAKAEMKPVVGDMVLAKTTGKPVLPFCVPIVKDGKFLGAIATIMTTDALSARFAEIK
;
A
#
# COMPACT_ATOMS: atom_id res chain seq x y z
N MET A 1 19.96 45.61 35.83
CA MET A 1 21.11 46.51 35.77
C MET A 1 21.95 46.36 34.48
N GLU A 2 21.73 45.33 33.66
CA GLU A 2 22.54 45.14 32.42
C GLU A 2 22.02 45.89 31.18
N VAL A 3 20.76 46.23 31.11
CA VAL A 3 20.17 46.95 29.92
C VAL A 3 20.68 48.40 29.80
N GLN A 4 21.01 49.03 30.92
CA GLN A 4 21.54 50.41 30.89
C GLN A 4 23.04 50.48 30.47
N ALA A 5 23.78 49.38 30.62
CA ALA A 5 25.17 49.28 30.18
C ALA A 5 25.32 49.15 28.68
N LEU A 6 24.36 48.51 28.01
CA LEU A 6 24.34 48.35 26.54
C LEU A 6 24.00 49.64 25.79
N MET A 7 23.14 50.50 26.35
CA MET A 7 22.78 51.78 25.70
C MET A 7 23.91 52.82 25.73
N LYS A 8 24.90 52.67 26.59
CA LYS A 8 26.03 53.62 26.72
C LYS A 8 27.17 53.39 25.71
N ARG A 9 27.12 52.32 24.93
CA ARG A 9 28.16 51.98 23.95
C ARG A 9 27.90 52.45 22.53
N PHE A 10 26.72 53.00 22.26
CA PHE A 10 26.37 53.62 20.95
C PHE A 10 26.44 55.16 21.05
N SER A 11 27.57 55.71 21.47
CA SER A 11 27.87 57.13 21.28
C SER A 11 28.31 57.35 19.84
N PHE A 12 27.36 57.43 18.94
CA PHE A 12 27.63 57.88 17.58
C PHE A 12 27.98 59.36 17.56
N GLY A 13 29.09 59.67 16.91
CA GLY A 13 29.69 60.99 16.84
C GLY A 13 28.72 62.13 16.54
N THR A 14 28.97 63.27 17.13
CA THR A 14 28.15 64.49 17.25
C THR A 14 27.94 65.24 15.92
N SER A 15 28.28 64.70 14.76
CA SER A 15 28.04 65.34 13.45
C SER A 15 26.62 65.13 12.97
N LEU A 16 25.92 66.25 12.64
CA LEU A 16 24.57 66.25 12.07
C LEU A 16 24.45 65.36 10.85
N LYS A 17 25.50 65.27 10.04
CA LYS A 17 25.60 64.42 8.84
C LYS A 17 25.53 62.91 9.19
N ALA A 18 26.19 62.48 10.28
CA ALA A 18 26.18 61.11 10.73
C ALA A 18 24.78 60.67 11.24
N LYS A 19 24.07 61.57 11.96
CA LYS A 19 22.70 61.27 12.42
C LYS A 19 21.70 61.19 11.28
N LEU A 20 21.80 62.03 10.25
CA LEU A 20 20.96 61.96 9.05
C LEU A 20 21.27 60.68 8.22
N LEU A 21 22.54 60.30 8.09
CA LEU A 21 22.92 59.10 7.33
C LEU A 21 22.47 57.82 8.02
N THR A 22 22.67 57.71 9.33
CA THR A 22 22.21 56.56 10.10
C THR A 22 20.72 56.44 10.19
N GLY A 23 19.99 57.55 10.32
CA GLY A 23 18.52 57.60 10.31
C GLY A 23 17.94 57.14 8.97
N GLY A 24 18.54 57.61 7.86
CA GLY A 24 18.15 57.22 6.50
C GLY A 24 18.38 55.75 6.22
N ILE A 25 19.53 55.21 6.62
CA ILE A 25 19.85 53.76 6.48
C ILE A 25 18.92 52.91 7.31
N LEU A 26 18.65 53.27 8.55
CA LEU A 26 17.73 52.55 9.44
C LEU A 26 16.30 52.52 8.88
N MET A 27 15.85 53.61 8.29
CA MET A 27 14.52 53.73 7.69
C MET A 27 14.30 52.79 6.48
N ILE A 28 15.38 52.42 5.78
CA ILE A 28 15.34 51.51 4.64
C ILE A 28 15.58 50.04 5.09
N VAL A 29 16.53 49.83 6.01
CA VAL A 29 16.95 48.47 6.41
C VAL A 29 15.90 47.77 7.27
N ILE A 30 15.21 48.52 8.15
CA ILE A 30 14.21 47.94 9.04
C ILE A 30 13.04 47.33 8.24
N PRO A 31 12.38 48.05 7.27
CA PRO A 31 11.30 47.45 6.48
C PRO A 31 11.76 46.27 5.63
N LEU A 32 12.99 46.31 5.11
CA LEU A 32 13.53 45.21 4.33
C LEU A 32 13.75 43.95 5.18
N LEU A 33 14.27 44.08 6.40
CA LEU A 33 14.43 42.96 7.33
C LEU A 33 13.07 42.40 7.76
N VAL A 34 12.10 43.25 8.07
CA VAL A 34 10.75 42.80 8.43
C VAL A 34 10.07 42.12 7.27
N SER A 35 10.15 42.66 6.07
CA SER A 35 9.59 42.03 4.86
C SER A 35 10.27 40.69 4.53
N GLY A 36 11.58 40.63 4.65
CA GLY A 36 12.37 39.41 4.42
C GLY A 36 12.01 38.28 5.39
N THR A 37 11.88 38.61 6.68
CA THR A 37 11.52 37.61 7.70
C THR A 37 10.09 37.10 7.55
N ILE A 38 9.14 37.98 7.22
CA ILE A 38 7.74 37.59 6.96
C ILE A 38 7.64 36.73 5.69
N SER A 39 8.37 37.09 4.65
CA SER A 39 8.39 36.31 3.39
C SER A 39 9.00 34.93 3.57
N TRP A 40 10.07 34.81 4.34
CA TRP A 40 10.68 33.52 4.65
C TRP A 40 9.75 32.63 5.49
N TRP A 41 9.10 33.19 6.49
CA TRP A 41 8.17 32.46 7.34
C TRP A 41 6.91 31.99 6.58
N LYS A 42 6.40 32.80 5.64
CA LYS A 42 5.31 32.39 4.75
C LYS A 42 5.74 31.34 3.73
N ALA A 43 6.94 31.46 3.17
CA ALA A 43 7.46 30.48 2.21
C ALA A 43 7.68 29.09 2.85
N ASP A 44 8.20 29.04 4.07
CA ASP A 44 8.44 27.81 4.81
C ASP A 44 7.12 27.07 5.15
N ARG A 45 6.10 27.82 5.59
CA ARG A 45 4.77 27.24 5.81
C ARG A 45 4.08 26.77 4.54
N SER A 46 4.14 27.56 3.47
CA SER A 46 3.48 27.23 2.20
C SER A 46 4.09 25.98 1.55
N LEU A 47 5.41 25.79 1.63
CA LEU A 47 6.09 24.59 1.14
C LEU A 47 5.75 23.36 1.95
N THR A 48 5.62 23.48 3.26
CA THR A 48 5.27 22.36 4.14
C THR A 48 3.81 21.92 3.95
N GLU A 49 2.89 22.86 3.85
CA GLU A 49 1.46 22.57 3.62
C GLU A 49 1.21 22.01 2.22
N ALA A 50 1.84 22.55 1.18
CA ALA A 50 1.74 22.03 -0.18
C ALA A 50 2.35 20.63 -0.31
N GLY A 51 3.50 20.38 0.34
CA GLY A 51 4.14 19.07 0.38
C GLY A 51 3.30 18.01 1.09
N GLN A 52 2.70 18.35 2.21
CA GLN A 52 1.83 17.44 2.96
C GLN A 52 0.52 17.15 2.21
N GLY A 53 -0.11 18.15 1.60
CA GLY A 53 -1.31 17.96 0.77
C GLY A 53 -1.06 17.05 -0.43
N MET A 54 0.05 17.27 -1.15
CA MET A 54 0.42 16.44 -2.30
C MET A 54 0.73 14.99 -1.91
N LEU A 55 1.41 14.77 -0.78
CA LEU A 55 1.68 13.43 -0.25
C LEU A 55 0.40 12.73 0.20
N GLN A 56 -0.54 13.47 0.76
CA GLN A 56 -1.82 12.91 1.20
C GLN A 56 -2.71 12.54 0.00
N GLU A 57 -2.83 13.41 -1.02
CA GLU A 57 -3.53 13.09 -2.27
C GLU A 57 -2.90 11.91 -3.00
N MET A 58 -1.57 11.83 -3.08
CA MET A 58 -0.88 10.68 -3.68
C MET A 58 -1.10 9.40 -2.88
N SER A 59 -1.14 9.47 -1.54
CA SER A 59 -1.41 8.32 -0.67
C SER A 59 -2.86 7.84 -0.79
N GLU A 60 -3.83 8.75 -0.84
CA GLU A 60 -5.24 8.42 -1.03
C GLU A 60 -5.51 7.86 -2.44
N GLY A 61 -4.90 8.45 -3.47
CA GLY A 61 -4.97 7.95 -4.84
C GLY A 61 -4.40 6.54 -4.98
N ALA A 62 -3.23 6.28 -4.39
CA ALA A 62 -2.62 4.95 -4.37
C ALA A 62 -3.49 3.95 -3.58
N GLY A 63 -4.05 4.36 -2.44
CA GLY A 63 -4.95 3.52 -1.64
C GLY A 63 -6.23 3.12 -2.39
N ASN A 64 -6.85 4.05 -3.10
CA ASN A 64 -8.03 3.78 -3.92
C ASN A 64 -7.72 2.83 -5.08
N LEU A 65 -6.56 2.99 -5.72
CA LEU A 65 -6.12 2.13 -6.81
C LEU A 65 -5.86 0.70 -6.34
N VAL A 66 -5.18 0.52 -5.21
CA VAL A 66 -5.00 -0.80 -4.56
C VAL A 66 -6.35 -1.45 -4.28
N ARG A 67 -7.32 -0.67 -3.77
CA ARG A 67 -8.68 -1.17 -3.49
C ARG A 67 -9.39 -1.65 -4.75
N VAL A 68 -9.34 -0.88 -5.85
CA VAL A 68 -9.96 -1.27 -7.13
C VAL A 68 -9.36 -2.57 -7.67
N ILE A 69 -8.03 -2.71 -7.62
CA ILE A 69 -7.36 -3.96 -8.04
C ILE A 69 -7.77 -5.10 -7.12
N ALA A 70 -7.76 -4.90 -5.81
CA ALA A 70 -8.14 -5.91 -4.83
C ALA A 70 -9.59 -6.38 -5.03
N ASP A 71 -10.53 -5.47 -5.26
CA ASP A 71 -11.93 -5.79 -5.51
C ASP A 71 -12.11 -6.62 -6.79
N LYS A 72 -11.38 -6.28 -7.86
CA LYS A 72 -11.37 -7.05 -9.11
C LYS A 72 -10.83 -8.47 -8.88
N GLU A 73 -9.70 -8.59 -8.20
CA GLU A 73 -9.06 -9.89 -7.93
C GLU A 73 -9.92 -10.77 -7.01
N LEU A 74 -10.49 -10.19 -5.97
CA LEU A 74 -11.41 -10.91 -5.09
C LEU A 74 -12.68 -11.35 -5.82
N LYS A 75 -13.19 -10.55 -6.77
CA LYS A 75 -14.33 -10.93 -7.60
C LYS A 75 -14.00 -12.15 -8.46
N LEU A 76 -12.88 -12.14 -9.18
CA LEU A 76 -12.44 -13.26 -10.01
C LEU A 76 -12.21 -14.53 -9.17
N ALA A 77 -11.52 -14.41 -8.04
CA ALA A 77 -11.30 -15.53 -7.13
C ALA A 77 -12.61 -16.06 -6.52
N ARG A 78 -13.60 -15.19 -6.27
CA ARG A 78 -14.92 -15.58 -5.77
C ARG A 78 -15.71 -16.34 -6.85
N GLU A 79 -15.71 -15.86 -8.09
CA GLU A 79 -16.33 -16.55 -9.21
C GLU A 79 -15.76 -17.97 -9.35
N LEU A 80 -14.43 -18.11 -9.23
CA LEU A 80 -13.77 -19.42 -9.22
C LEU A 80 -14.21 -20.27 -8.03
N ALA A 81 -14.21 -19.72 -6.81
CA ALA A 81 -14.53 -20.45 -5.57
C ALA A 81 -15.99 -20.94 -5.50
N THR A 82 -16.92 -20.28 -6.19
CA THR A 82 -18.35 -20.63 -6.20
C THR A 82 -18.76 -21.58 -7.32
N ARG A 83 -17.83 -21.94 -8.22
CA ARG A 83 -18.12 -22.88 -9.30
C ARG A 83 -18.43 -24.29 -8.79
N PRO A 84 -19.38 -25.01 -9.38
CA PRO A 84 -19.69 -26.38 -8.98
C PRO A 84 -18.52 -27.34 -9.07
N ASP A 85 -17.67 -27.20 -10.11
CA ASP A 85 -16.45 -28.00 -10.30
C ASP A 85 -15.41 -27.73 -9.20
N THR A 86 -15.26 -26.49 -8.75
CA THR A 86 -14.39 -26.11 -7.64
C THR A 86 -14.88 -26.69 -6.32
N ILE A 87 -16.18 -26.60 -6.04
CA ILE A 87 -16.79 -27.18 -4.84
C ILE A 87 -16.57 -28.70 -4.82
N GLN A 88 -16.85 -29.36 -5.93
CA GLN A 88 -16.64 -30.82 -6.04
C GLN A 88 -15.16 -31.20 -5.89
N ALA A 89 -14.24 -30.39 -6.46
CA ALA A 89 -12.82 -30.63 -6.31
C ALA A 89 -12.35 -30.46 -4.86
N ALA A 90 -12.86 -29.48 -4.14
CA ALA A 90 -12.57 -29.26 -2.73
C ALA A 90 -13.09 -30.40 -1.84
N GLU A 91 -14.31 -30.89 -2.10
CA GLU A 91 -14.88 -32.05 -1.38
C GLU A 91 -14.04 -33.32 -1.55
N LYS A 92 -13.51 -33.53 -2.76
CA LYS A 92 -12.72 -34.73 -3.11
C LYS A 92 -11.22 -34.53 -2.94
N GLN A 93 -10.76 -33.32 -2.66
CA GLN A 93 -9.35 -32.92 -2.67
C GLN A 93 -8.64 -33.35 -3.97
N SER A 94 -9.29 -33.08 -5.10
CA SER A 94 -8.89 -33.61 -6.39
C SER A 94 -7.70 -32.87 -6.99
N ALA A 95 -6.56 -33.55 -7.13
CA ALA A 95 -5.37 -33.01 -7.80
C ALA A 95 -5.62 -32.64 -9.28
N ALA A 96 -6.59 -33.29 -9.93
CA ALA A 96 -6.99 -33.00 -11.32
C ALA A 96 -7.52 -31.56 -11.48
N PHE A 97 -7.96 -30.90 -10.39
CA PHE A 97 -8.36 -29.50 -10.39
C PHE A 97 -7.20 -28.54 -10.75
N SER A 98 -5.96 -29.00 -10.66
CA SER A 98 -4.79 -28.22 -11.08
C SER A 98 -4.86 -27.80 -12.55
N GLU A 99 -5.44 -28.59 -13.44
CA GLU A 99 -5.59 -28.21 -14.85
C GLU A 99 -6.62 -27.07 -15.01
N VAL A 100 -7.68 -27.05 -14.22
CA VAL A 100 -8.66 -25.96 -14.18
C VAL A 100 -7.99 -24.68 -13.68
N LEU A 101 -7.22 -24.76 -12.60
CA LEU A 101 -6.48 -23.62 -12.06
C LEU A 101 -5.43 -23.09 -13.04
N LYS A 102 -4.74 -23.98 -13.74
CA LYS A 102 -3.77 -23.61 -14.77
C LYS A 102 -4.43 -22.86 -15.93
N HIS A 103 -5.54 -23.35 -16.41
CA HIS A 103 -6.31 -22.69 -17.47
C HIS A 103 -6.81 -21.30 -17.00
N PHE A 104 -7.37 -21.23 -15.79
CA PHE A 104 -7.83 -19.97 -15.20
C PHE A 104 -6.68 -18.95 -15.07
N ALA A 105 -5.52 -19.36 -14.58
CA ALA A 105 -4.35 -18.50 -14.47
C ALA A 105 -3.87 -17.98 -15.84
N ALA A 106 -3.90 -18.84 -16.87
CA ALA A 106 -3.51 -18.45 -18.24
C ALA A 106 -4.43 -17.40 -18.87
N VAL A 107 -5.73 -17.42 -18.53
CA VAL A 107 -6.72 -16.47 -19.06
C VAL A 107 -6.76 -15.18 -18.23
N SER A 108 -6.63 -15.30 -16.93
CA SER A 108 -6.76 -14.15 -16.01
C SER A 108 -5.47 -13.37 -15.82
N GLY A 109 -4.30 -13.90 -16.22
CA GLY A 109 -2.97 -13.27 -16.25
C GLY A 109 -2.39 -12.97 -14.84
N ASP A 110 -1.10 -12.66 -14.80
CA ASP A 110 -0.36 -12.00 -13.70
C ASP A 110 -0.34 -12.66 -12.30
N TYR A 111 -0.85 -13.88 -12.14
CA TYR A 111 -0.70 -14.62 -10.90
C TYR A 111 0.65 -15.36 -10.85
N GLN A 112 1.35 -15.26 -9.72
CA GLN A 112 2.49 -16.15 -9.50
C GLN A 112 2.02 -17.60 -9.40
N VAL A 113 0.92 -17.83 -8.68
CA VAL A 113 0.30 -19.14 -8.53
C VAL A 113 -1.11 -18.99 -7.94
N ILE A 114 -1.98 -19.94 -8.27
CA ILE A 114 -3.31 -20.10 -7.65
C ILE A 114 -3.32 -21.45 -6.97
N TYR A 115 -3.72 -21.49 -5.70
CA TYR A 115 -3.84 -22.70 -4.90
C TYR A 115 -5.29 -23.05 -4.62
N GLY A 116 -5.63 -24.34 -4.70
CA GLY A 116 -6.78 -24.92 -4.05
C GLY A 116 -6.33 -25.52 -2.71
N LEU A 117 -6.86 -24.96 -1.61
CA LEU A 117 -6.49 -25.33 -0.23
C LEU A 117 -7.62 -26.13 0.42
N ASP A 118 -7.27 -27.18 1.12
CA ASP A 118 -8.19 -27.96 1.95
C ASP A 118 -8.55 -27.20 3.26
N PRO A 119 -9.45 -27.73 4.11
CA PRO A 119 -9.82 -27.09 5.36
C PRO A 119 -8.69 -26.92 6.38
N SER A 120 -7.56 -27.61 6.21
CA SER A 120 -6.36 -27.43 7.05
C SER A 120 -5.42 -26.37 6.50
N GLY A 121 -5.61 -25.92 5.26
CA GLY A 121 -4.74 -24.99 4.56
C GLY A 121 -3.66 -25.67 3.72
N LYS A 122 -3.79 -26.98 3.52
CA LYS A 122 -2.88 -27.77 2.68
C LYS A 122 -3.33 -27.72 1.23
N GLY A 123 -2.39 -27.47 0.31
CA GLY A 123 -2.66 -27.40 -1.12
C GLY A 123 -3.02 -28.77 -1.70
N PHE A 124 -4.22 -28.94 -2.23
CA PHE A 124 -4.64 -30.12 -2.97
C PHE A 124 -4.52 -29.95 -4.49
N ALA A 125 -4.45 -28.71 -4.96
CA ALA A 125 -4.28 -28.35 -6.37
C ALA A 125 -3.53 -27.03 -6.52
N ASP A 126 -2.87 -26.80 -7.65
CA ASP A 126 -2.22 -25.52 -7.98
C ASP A 126 -2.23 -25.23 -9.49
N SER A 127 -2.04 -23.97 -9.87
CA SER A 127 -2.01 -23.53 -11.27
C SER A 127 -0.71 -23.93 -12.03
N HIS A 128 0.27 -24.54 -11.36
CA HIS A 128 1.48 -25.06 -11.99
C HIS A 128 1.41 -26.56 -12.32
N GLY A 129 0.19 -27.09 -12.47
CA GLY A 129 -0.04 -28.48 -12.83
C GLY A 129 0.27 -29.46 -11.69
N GLY A 130 0.05 -29.03 -10.45
CA GLY A 130 0.20 -29.87 -9.27
C GLY A 130 1.62 -29.89 -8.66
N LYS A 131 2.55 -29.05 -9.14
CA LYS A 131 3.94 -29.02 -8.67
C LYS A 131 4.10 -28.65 -7.20
N ASN A 132 3.14 -27.89 -6.65
CA ASN A 132 3.15 -27.42 -5.28
C ASN A 132 2.06 -28.09 -4.41
N ILE A 133 1.51 -29.22 -4.82
CA ILE A 133 0.58 -30.00 -4.01
C ILE A 133 1.27 -30.39 -2.70
N GLY A 134 0.52 -30.26 -1.59
CA GLY A 134 1.04 -30.52 -0.25
C GLY A 134 1.68 -29.31 0.42
N ILE A 135 1.79 -28.16 -0.26
CA ILE A 135 2.21 -26.92 0.40
C ILE A 135 1.28 -26.61 1.57
N ASP A 136 1.84 -26.27 2.71
CA ASP A 136 1.08 -25.89 3.89
C ASP A 136 1.02 -24.36 4.00
N LEU A 137 -0.17 -23.82 3.90
CA LEU A 137 -0.49 -22.38 4.06
C LEU A 137 -1.46 -22.16 5.23
N GLY A 138 -1.73 -23.17 6.04
CA GLY A 138 -2.63 -23.10 7.19
C GLY A 138 -2.13 -22.19 8.32
N ASP A 139 -0.84 -21.94 8.38
CA ASP A 139 -0.20 -21.00 9.30
C ASP A 139 -0.42 -19.53 8.92
N ARG A 140 -0.79 -19.24 7.66
CA ARG A 140 -0.92 -17.89 7.11
C ARG A 140 -2.17 -17.17 7.63
N ASP A 141 -2.02 -15.90 8.02
CA ASP A 141 -3.09 -15.11 8.61
C ASP A 141 -4.26 -14.89 7.64
N TYR A 142 -3.99 -14.68 6.35
CA TYR A 142 -5.04 -14.55 5.34
C TYR A 142 -5.91 -15.81 5.22
N PHE A 143 -5.33 -17.01 5.36
CA PHE A 143 -6.08 -18.26 5.36
C PHE A 143 -6.91 -18.41 6.63
N LYS A 144 -6.31 -18.15 7.80
CA LYS A 144 -7.01 -18.22 9.10
C LYS A 144 -8.19 -17.26 9.15
N LYS A 145 -8.01 -16.01 8.68
CA LYS A 145 -9.08 -15.00 8.60
C LYS A 145 -10.19 -15.45 7.64
N ALA A 146 -9.85 -15.89 6.43
CA ALA A 146 -10.85 -16.34 5.45
C ALA A 146 -11.66 -17.53 5.97
N LYS A 147 -11.03 -18.47 6.69
CA LYS A 147 -11.69 -19.61 7.33
C LYS A 147 -12.60 -19.19 8.49
N ALA A 148 -12.14 -18.30 9.36
CA ALA A 148 -12.88 -17.87 10.53
C ALA A 148 -14.09 -17.00 10.18
N GLU A 149 -13.92 -16.08 9.23
CA GLU A 149 -14.95 -15.12 8.84
C GLU A 149 -15.86 -15.64 7.72
N MET A 150 -15.46 -16.71 7.03
CA MET A 150 -16.11 -17.22 5.82
C MET A 150 -16.32 -16.14 4.76
N LYS A 151 -15.36 -15.21 4.66
CA LYS A 151 -15.37 -14.08 3.74
C LYS A 151 -14.06 -13.99 2.97
N PRO A 152 -14.09 -13.42 1.76
CA PRO A 152 -12.88 -13.09 1.01
C PRO A 152 -11.97 -12.16 1.82
N VAL A 153 -10.67 -12.42 1.79
CA VAL A 153 -9.64 -11.67 2.51
C VAL A 153 -8.51 -11.29 1.56
N VAL A 154 -8.11 -10.03 1.59
CA VAL A 154 -6.81 -9.59 1.09
C VAL A 154 -5.83 -9.72 2.23
N GLY A 155 -4.78 -10.50 2.04
CA GLY A 155 -3.75 -10.64 3.06
C GLY A 155 -2.75 -9.49 3.02
N ASP A 156 -1.94 -9.42 4.06
CA ASP A 156 -0.78 -8.53 4.07
C ASP A 156 0.30 -9.07 3.10
N MET A 157 1.19 -8.19 2.68
CA MET A 157 2.33 -8.60 1.86
C MET A 157 3.22 -9.56 2.64
N VAL A 158 3.47 -10.73 2.07
CA VAL A 158 4.26 -11.80 2.69
C VAL A 158 5.30 -12.36 1.72
N LEU A 159 6.30 -13.07 2.25
CA LEU A 159 7.21 -13.83 1.41
C LEU A 159 6.56 -15.16 0.98
N ALA A 160 6.55 -15.42 -0.33
CA ALA A 160 6.05 -16.67 -0.89
C ALA A 160 6.90 -17.85 -0.41
N LYS A 161 6.25 -18.91 0.08
CA LYS A 161 6.97 -20.11 0.56
C LYS A 161 7.75 -20.84 -0.55
N THR A 162 7.33 -20.68 -1.81
CA THR A 162 7.94 -21.32 -2.97
C THR A 162 9.12 -20.56 -3.57
N THR A 163 9.06 -19.22 -3.56
CA THR A 163 10.05 -18.39 -4.28
C THR A 163 10.83 -17.45 -3.37
N GLY A 164 10.37 -17.24 -2.11
CA GLY A 164 10.94 -16.25 -1.20
C GLY A 164 10.71 -14.78 -1.61
N LYS A 165 9.98 -14.53 -2.72
CA LYS A 165 9.69 -13.18 -3.19
C LYS A 165 8.50 -12.57 -2.45
N PRO A 166 8.44 -11.24 -2.29
CA PRO A 166 7.28 -10.56 -1.73
C PRO A 166 6.07 -10.70 -2.65
N VAL A 167 4.93 -11.06 -2.07
CA VAL A 167 3.67 -11.31 -2.76
C VAL A 167 2.48 -10.80 -1.97
N LEU A 168 1.42 -10.46 -2.69
CA LEU A 168 0.13 -10.10 -2.13
C LEU A 168 -0.84 -11.26 -2.32
N PRO A 169 -1.30 -11.91 -1.24
CA PRO A 169 -2.25 -13.02 -1.32
C PRO A 169 -3.70 -12.51 -1.26
N PHE A 170 -4.56 -13.13 -2.07
CA PHE A 170 -6.02 -13.00 -1.99
C PHE A 170 -6.57 -14.38 -1.67
N CYS A 171 -7.39 -14.48 -0.63
CA CYS A 171 -7.92 -15.75 -0.16
C CYS A 171 -9.45 -15.71 -0.13
N VAL A 172 -10.09 -16.64 -0.84
CA VAL A 172 -11.54 -16.74 -0.92
C VAL A 172 -11.99 -18.10 -0.42
N PRO A 173 -12.86 -18.18 0.60
CA PRO A 173 -13.33 -19.45 1.13
C PRO A 173 -14.23 -20.16 0.12
N ILE A 174 -14.08 -21.49 0.03
CA ILE A 174 -14.99 -22.38 -0.66
C ILE A 174 -15.99 -22.85 0.39
N VAL A 175 -17.26 -22.45 0.21
CA VAL A 175 -18.32 -22.74 1.19
C VAL A 175 -19.47 -23.47 0.47
N LYS A 176 -19.98 -24.54 1.08
CA LYS A 176 -21.18 -25.25 0.65
C LYS A 176 -22.08 -25.49 1.85
N ASP A 177 -23.34 -25.11 1.75
CA ASP A 177 -24.36 -25.28 2.80
C ASP A 177 -23.88 -24.76 4.20
N GLY A 178 -23.19 -23.61 4.19
CA GLY A 178 -22.61 -23.00 5.39
C GLY A 178 -21.36 -23.69 5.96
N LYS A 179 -20.86 -24.74 5.30
CA LYS A 179 -19.68 -25.47 5.73
C LYS A 179 -18.44 -25.00 4.93
N PHE A 180 -17.35 -24.73 5.62
CA PHE A 180 -16.05 -24.43 5.03
C PHE A 180 -15.43 -25.71 4.45
N LEU A 181 -15.23 -25.74 3.15
CA LEU A 181 -14.60 -26.88 2.43
C LEU A 181 -13.13 -26.65 2.11
N GLY A 182 -12.66 -25.41 2.23
CA GLY A 182 -11.32 -25.00 1.89
C GLY A 182 -11.29 -23.57 1.37
N ALA A 183 -10.25 -23.22 0.62
CA ALA A 183 -10.11 -21.89 0.05
C ALA A 183 -9.41 -21.91 -1.30
N ILE A 184 -9.70 -20.94 -2.15
CA ILE A 184 -8.86 -20.55 -3.28
C ILE A 184 -7.95 -19.42 -2.79
N ALA A 185 -6.64 -19.60 -2.97
CA ALA A 185 -5.66 -18.55 -2.69
C ALA A 185 -4.96 -18.16 -4.00
N THR A 186 -5.17 -16.91 -4.44
CA THR A 186 -4.47 -16.33 -5.60
C THR A 186 -3.32 -15.49 -5.09
N ILE A 187 -2.13 -15.71 -5.64
CA ILE A 187 -0.89 -15.07 -5.20
C ILE A 187 -0.38 -14.18 -6.33
N MET A 188 -0.28 -12.88 -6.06
CA MET A 188 0.21 -11.89 -7.01
C MET A 188 1.59 -11.38 -6.58
N THR A 189 2.52 -11.24 -7.55
CA THR A 189 3.82 -10.62 -7.27
C THR A 189 3.72 -9.11 -7.20
N THR A 190 4.67 -8.47 -6.53
CA THR A 190 4.79 -7.00 -6.53
C THR A 190 5.01 -6.43 -7.92
N ASP A 191 5.71 -7.16 -8.80
CA ASP A 191 5.95 -6.74 -10.18
C ASP A 191 4.65 -6.72 -10.99
N ALA A 192 3.82 -7.76 -10.86
CA ALA A 192 2.50 -7.84 -11.48
C ALA A 192 1.57 -6.74 -10.96
N LEU A 193 1.60 -6.48 -9.65
CA LEU A 193 0.84 -5.38 -9.05
C LEU A 193 1.28 -4.02 -9.61
N SER A 194 2.59 -3.79 -9.72
CA SER A 194 3.14 -2.54 -10.30
C SER A 194 2.77 -2.36 -11.77
N ALA A 195 2.78 -3.43 -12.56
CA ALA A 195 2.36 -3.39 -13.96
C ALA A 195 0.87 -2.98 -14.09
N ARG A 196 0.00 -3.52 -13.24
CA ARG A 196 -1.42 -3.14 -13.22
C ARG A 196 -1.66 -1.70 -12.79
N PHE A 197 -0.82 -1.15 -11.92
CA PHE A 197 -0.85 0.27 -11.59
C PHE A 197 -0.52 1.16 -12.81
N ALA A 198 0.37 0.70 -13.69
CA ALA A 198 0.75 1.45 -14.89
C ALA A 198 -0.36 1.46 -15.98
N GLU A 199 -1.21 0.43 -16.02
CA GLU A 199 -2.30 0.32 -17.00
C GLU A 199 -3.52 1.20 -16.70
N ILE A 200 -3.68 1.67 -15.44
CA ILE A 200 -4.85 2.44 -14.98
C ILE A 200 -4.63 3.96 -15.15
N LYS A 201 -3.47 4.39 -15.69
CA LYS A 201 -3.23 5.77 -16.09
C LYS A 201 -3.84 6.04 -17.44
#